data_79c53baa782f22363060adc3a7f5ac6d
#
_entry.id   79c53baa782f22363060adc3a7f5ac6d
#
_cell.length_a   1.000
_cell.length_b   1.000
_cell.length_c   1.000
_cell.angle_alpha   90.00
_cell.angle_beta   90.00
_cell.angle_gamma   90.00
#
_symmetry.space_group_name_H-M   'P 1'
#
loop_
_entity.id
_entity.type
_entity.pdbx_description
1 polymer ?
#
loop_
_entity_poly.entity_id
_entity_poly.type
_entity_poly.pdbx_seq_one_letter_code
_entity_poly.pdbx_strand_id
1 'polypeptide(L)'
;VDMVSQTEDDVVYRFSVSDTGIGMSEEFQKHIFETFTQEDTGARTVYRGTGLGMAIAKKLVDALGGTIKIKSKKNVGSTFILVLPFAIDKDYENASVQSEPETPNVEGMHVLLVEDNELNLEIARYLLEEAGVQVIAAKNGQEALNIFEQSGEQEIDLILMDIMMPVMDGLEATRRIRTCTHPRGATVPIIAISANAFADDIQKAKNAGMNEHLAKPFEMEKVLRTISRYHKV
;
A
#
# COMPACT_ATOMS: atom_id res chain seq x y z
N VAL A 1 -4.03 11.51 -17.14
CA VAL A 1 -4.32 12.65 -16.27
C VAL A 1 -3.96 13.91 -17.01
N ASP A 2 -4.85 14.91 -16.96
CA ASP A 2 -4.63 16.21 -17.63
C ASP A 2 -4.87 17.33 -16.63
N MET A 3 -4.02 18.37 -16.68
CA MET A 3 -4.28 19.61 -15.97
C MET A 3 -5.35 20.42 -16.74
N VAL A 4 -6.43 20.80 -16.06
CA VAL A 4 -7.55 21.54 -16.64
C VAL A 4 -7.36 23.04 -16.51
N SER A 5 -6.94 23.48 -15.32
CA SER A 5 -6.65 24.87 -15.00
C SER A 5 -5.71 24.96 -13.81
N GLN A 6 -5.01 26.08 -13.72
CA GLN A 6 -4.15 26.41 -12.59
C GLN A 6 -4.29 27.90 -12.29
N THR A 7 -4.35 28.21 -11.01
CA THR A 7 -4.24 29.57 -10.47
C THR A 7 -2.97 29.66 -9.60
N GLU A 8 -2.79 30.75 -8.88
CA GLU A 8 -1.67 30.91 -7.96
C GLU A 8 -1.77 30.00 -6.72
N ASP A 9 -3.00 29.66 -6.30
CA ASP A 9 -3.28 28.91 -5.08
C ASP A 9 -3.82 27.49 -5.34
N ASP A 10 -4.41 27.23 -6.50
CA ASP A 10 -5.12 25.99 -6.80
C ASP A 10 -4.78 25.47 -8.19
N VAL A 11 -4.82 24.15 -8.33
CA VAL A 11 -4.73 23.43 -9.60
C VAL A 11 -5.89 22.44 -9.73
N VAL A 12 -6.46 22.32 -10.92
CA VAL A 12 -7.53 21.39 -11.21
C VAL A 12 -7.04 20.32 -12.17
N TYR A 13 -7.13 19.07 -11.75
CA TYR A 13 -6.79 17.91 -12.58
C TYR A 13 -8.02 17.15 -13.03
N ARG A 14 -7.94 16.62 -14.25
CA ARG A 14 -8.88 15.64 -14.79
C ARG A 14 -8.22 14.28 -14.85
N PHE A 15 -8.82 13.30 -14.22
CA PHE A 15 -8.43 11.90 -14.27
C PHE A 15 -9.43 11.16 -15.14
N SER A 16 -8.96 10.37 -16.10
CA SER A 16 -9.81 9.53 -16.94
C SER A 16 -9.35 8.09 -16.80
N VAL A 17 -10.26 7.21 -16.36
CA VAL A 17 -10.03 5.76 -16.23
C VAL A 17 -10.98 5.06 -17.16
N SER A 18 -10.43 4.29 -18.10
CA SER A 18 -11.22 3.55 -19.11
C SER A 18 -10.96 2.06 -19.01
N ASP A 19 -12.02 1.28 -19.15
CA ASP A 19 -11.99 -0.18 -19.27
C ASP A 19 -12.66 -0.66 -20.56
N THR A 20 -12.38 -1.88 -20.96
CA THR A 20 -13.01 -2.58 -22.07
C THR A 20 -13.94 -3.70 -21.58
N GLY A 21 -14.53 -3.52 -20.41
CA GLY A 21 -15.44 -4.47 -19.78
C GLY A 21 -16.83 -4.53 -20.41
N ILE A 22 -17.77 -5.12 -19.68
CA ILE A 22 -19.15 -5.31 -20.16
C ILE A 22 -19.91 -4.01 -20.41
N GLY A 23 -19.41 -2.87 -19.92
CA GLY A 23 -20.10 -1.60 -19.97
C GLY A 23 -21.43 -1.60 -19.21
N MET A 24 -22.20 -0.52 -19.35
CA MET A 24 -23.45 -0.29 -18.61
C MET A 24 -24.55 0.23 -19.53
N SER A 25 -25.80 -0.10 -19.20
CA SER A 25 -26.97 0.48 -19.88
C SER A 25 -27.10 1.98 -19.57
N GLU A 26 -27.74 2.73 -20.46
CA GLU A 26 -27.98 4.16 -20.24
C GLU A 26 -28.88 4.42 -19.01
N GLU A 27 -29.78 3.49 -18.71
CA GLU A 27 -30.65 3.57 -17.56
C GLU A 27 -29.88 3.36 -16.26
N PHE A 28 -29.00 2.35 -16.20
CA PHE A 28 -28.17 2.08 -15.04
C PHE A 28 -27.18 3.21 -14.75
N GLN A 29 -26.61 3.85 -15.78
CA GLN A 29 -25.71 5.00 -15.62
C GLN A 29 -26.33 6.17 -14.85
N LYS A 30 -27.66 6.32 -14.87
CA LYS A 30 -28.37 7.39 -14.11
C LYS A 30 -28.37 7.13 -12.61
N HIS A 31 -28.28 5.86 -12.20
CA HIS A 31 -28.45 5.40 -10.83
C HIS A 31 -27.18 4.83 -10.21
N ILE A 32 -26.07 4.72 -10.96
CA ILE A 32 -24.84 4.04 -10.51
C ILE A 32 -24.24 4.64 -9.23
N PHE A 33 -24.53 5.90 -8.92
CA PHE A 33 -24.06 6.57 -7.70
C PHE A 33 -25.03 6.45 -6.52
N GLU A 34 -26.18 5.80 -6.70
CA GLU A 34 -27.09 5.50 -5.62
C GLU A 34 -26.61 4.29 -4.82
N THR A 35 -26.87 4.28 -3.52
CA THR A 35 -26.46 3.17 -2.64
C THR A 35 -27.21 1.89 -2.97
N PHE A 36 -26.50 0.75 -2.91
CA PHE A 36 -27.04 -0.59 -3.15
C PHE A 36 -27.52 -0.85 -4.59
N THR A 37 -27.16 0.01 -5.53
CA THR A 37 -27.56 -0.12 -6.94
C THR A 37 -26.62 -1.11 -7.66
N GLN A 38 -27.21 -2.06 -8.38
CA GLN A 38 -26.52 -3.06 -9.19
C GLN A 38 -27.29 -3.25 -10.50
N GLU A 39 -26.57 -3.38 -11.62
CA GLU A 39 -27.20 -3.74 -12.89
C GLU A 39 -27.50 -5.23 -12.91
N ASP A 40 -28.78 -5.58 -13.07
CA ASP A 40 -29.21 -6.98 -13.12
C ASP A 40 -28.90 -7.54 -14.50
N THR A 41 -27.78 -8.27 -14.64
CA THR A 41 -27.32 -8.83 -15.93
C THR A 41 -27.89 -10.21 -16.23
N GLY A 42 -28.79 -10.75 -15.38
CA GLY A 42 -29.43 -12.06 -15.58
C GLY A 42 -28.49 -13.27 -15.56
N ALA A 43 -27.19 -13.06 -15.49
CA ALA A 43 -26.19 -14.09 -15.34
C ALA A 43 -25.78 -14.22 -13.87
N ARG A 44 -25.60 -15.43 -13.37
CA ARG A 44 -25.00 -15.71 -12.05
C ARG A 44 -23.58 -15.15 -12.03
N THR A 45 -23.42 -13.86 -11.75
CA THR A 45 -22.10 -13.24 -11.59
C THR A 45 -21.50 -13.69 -10.27
N VAL A 46 -20.34 -14.32 -10.36
CA VAL A 46 -19.53 -14.84 -9.24
C VAL A 46 -19.04 -13.69 -8.34
N TYR A 47 -19.09 -12.44 -8.82
CA TYR A 47 -18.65 -11.25 -8.09
C TYR A 47 -19.84 -10.32 -7.79
N ARG A 48 -20.57 -10.63 -6.73
CA ARG A 48 -21.60 -9.73 -6.21
C ARG A 48 -20.96 -8.67 -5.33
N GLY A 49 -20.73 -7.47 -5.86
CA GLY A 49 -20.34 -6.30 -5.06
C GLY A 49 -21.48 -5.84 -4.15
N THR A 50 -21.20 -5.03 -3.13
CA THR A 50 -22.23 -4.48 -2.21
C THR A 50 -23.07 -3.37 -2.83
N GLY A 51 -22.72 -2.85 -4.01
CA GLY A 51 -23.35 -1.67 -4.62
C GLY A 51 -23.05 -0.35 -3.87
N LEU A 52 -22.06 -0.32 -2.97
CA LEU A 52 -21.69 0.85 -2.19
C LEU A 52 -20.52 1.63 -2.78
N GLY A 53 -19.63 0.96 -3.54
CA GLY A 53 -18.34 1.54 -3.98
C GLY A 53 -18.50 2.84 -4.75
N MET A 54 -19.42 2.88 -5.74
CA MET A 54 -19.63 4.08 -6.56
C MET A 54 -20.31 5.22 -5.81
N ALA A 55 -21.22 4.90 -4.88
CA ALA A 55 -21.84 5.90 -4.00
C ALA A 55 -20.81 6.52 -3.04
N ILE A 56 -19.87 5.73 -2.51
CA ILE A 56 -18.77 6.21 -1.69
C ILE A 56 -17.83 7.09 -2.51
N ALA A 57 -17.43 6.64 -3.70
CA ALA A 57 -16.57 7.41 -4.61
C ALA A 57 -17.19 8.78 -4.94
N LYS A 58 -18.49 8.82 -5.24
CA LYS A 58 -19.20 10.08 -5.50
C LYS A 58 -19.16 11.02 -4.30
N LYS A 59 -19.44 10.50 -3.09
CA LYS A 59 -19.39 11.31 -1.85
C LYS A 59 -17.99 11.86 -1.57
N LEU A 60 -16.95 11.08 -1.81
CA LEU A 60 -15.57 11.54 -1.62
C LEU A 60 -15.20 12.63 -2.62
N VAL A 61 -15.56 12.45 -3.89
CA VAL A 61 -15.33 13.46 -4.94
C VAL A 61 -16.07 14.76 -4.61
N ASP A 62 -17.34 14.67 -4.16
CA ASP A 62 -18.11 15.85 -3.77
C ASP A 62 -17.51 16.55 -2.53
N ALA A 63 -17.05 15.79 -1.54
CA ALA A 63 -16.38 16.33 -0.36
C ALA A 63 -15.08 17.07 -0.69
N LEU A 64 -14.39 16.65 -1.76
CA LEU A 64 -13.20 17.32 -2.30
C LEU A 64 -13.55 18.50 -3.22
N GLY A 65 -14.80 18.85 -3.39
CA GLY A 65 -15.24 19.93 -4.30
C GLY A 65 -15.12 19.58 -5.78
N GLY A 66 -14.97 18.29 -6.11
CA GLY A 66 -14.80 17.82 -7.46
C GLY A 66 -16.10 17.39 -8.16
N THR A 67 -15.93 16.81 -9.34
CA THR A 67 -17.04 16.20 -10.10
C THR A 67 -16.63 14.85 -10.66
N ILE A 68 -17.57 13.91 -10.75
CA ILE A 68 -17.40 12.61 -11.41
C ILE A 68 -18.45 12.43 -12.50
N LYS A 69 -18.03 12.01 -13.68
CA LYS A 69 -18.88 11.71 -14.84
C LYS A 69 -18.54 10.33 -15.39
N ILE A 70 -19.51 9.70 -16.03
CA ILE A 70 -19.38 8.39 -16.65
C ILE A 70 -19.78 8.49 -18.12
N LYS A 71 -19.05 7.76 -18.96
CA LYS A 71 -19.41 7.42 -20.33
C LYS A 71 -19.28 5.91 -20.46
N SER A 72 -20.37 5.22 -20.73
CA SER A 72 -20.34 3.77 -20.89
C SER A 72 -21.26 3.32 -22.01
N LYS A 73 -20.90 2.20 -22.61
CA LYS A 73 -21.73 1.52 -23.63
C LYS A 73 -21.65 0.02 -23.40
N LYS A 74 -22.82 -0.62 -23.33
CA LYS A 74 -22.93 -2.06 -23.10
C LYS A 74 -22.11 -2.84 -24.13
N ASN A 75 -21.34 -3.83 -23.67
CA ASN A 75 -20.40 -4.67 -24.43
C ASN A 75 -19.22 -3.91 -25.11
N VAL A 76 -18.93 -2.68 -24.67
CA VAL A 76 -17.81 -1.90 -25.19
C VAL A 76 -16.85 -1.50 -24.06
N GLY A 77 -17.39 -1.15 -22.86
CA GLY A 77 -16.62 -0.71 -21.72
C GLY A 77 -17.13 0.59 -21.11
N SER A 78 -16.39 1.12 -20.14
CA SER A 78 -16.73 2.33 -19.44
C SER A 78 -15.54 3.28 -19.33
N THR A 79 -15.83 4.57 -19.22
CA THR A 79 -14.85 5.61 -18.91
C THR A 79 -15.38 6.46 -17.77
N PHE A 80 -14.65 6.50 -16.68
CA PHE A 80 -14.90 7.38 -15.55
C PHE A 80 -14.02 8.61 -15.66
N ILE A 81 -14.61 9.79 -15.51
CA ILE A 81 -13.92 11.06 -15.61
C ILE A 81 -14.13 11.82 -14.31
N LEU A 82 -13.04 12.02 -13.56
CA LEU A 82 -13.03 12.80 -12.33
C LEU A 82 -12.34 14.13 -12.59
N VAL A 83 -12.91 15.21 -12.04
CA VAL A 83 -12.26 16.53 -12.04
C VAL A 83 -12.15 16.97 -10.60
N LEU A 84 -10.92 17.18 -10.12
CA LEU A 84 -10.63 17.45 -8.71
C LEU A 84 -9.78 18.71 -8.59
N PRO A 85 -10.15 19.65 -7.72
CA PRO A 85 -9.30 20.76 -7.33
C PRO A 85 -8.31 20.32 -6.24
N PHE A 86 -7.10 20.88 -6.27
CA PHE A 86 -6.06 20.70 -5.26
C PHE A 86 -5.45 22.06 -4.94
N ALA A 87 -5.25 22.33 -3.66
CA ALA A 87 -4.46 23.48 -3.25
C ALA A 87 -2.98 23.27 -3.60
N ILE A 88 -2.31 24.33 -4.05
CA ILE A 88 -0.87 24.31 -4.32
C ILE A 88 -0.14 24.55 -3.00
N ASP A 89 0.70 23.59 -2.59
CA ASP A 89 1.59 23.76 -1.45
C ASP A 89 2.75 24.68 -1.85
N LYS A 90 2.67 25.96 -1.41
CA LYS A 90 3.70 26.97 -1.68
C LYS A 90 4.96 26.77 -0.83
N ASP A 91 4.87 26.01 0.25
CA ASP A 91 5.99 25.74 1.15
C ASP A 91 6.80 24.50 0.71
N TYR A 92 6.32 23.75 -0.29
CA TYR A 92 6.99 22.56 -0.79
C TYR A 92 8.43 22.83 -1.26
N GLU A 93 8.68 23.94 -1.93
CA GLU A 93 10.04 24.33 -2.37
C GLU A 93 10.94 24.66 -1.17
N ASN A 94 10.39 25.22 -0.10
CA ASN A 94 11.14 25.51 1.13
C ASN A 94 11.36 24.27 2.00
N ALA A 95 10.48 23.30 1.95
CA ALA A 95 10.63 22.01 2.62
C ALA A 95 11.66 21.11 1.91
N SER A 96 11.81 21.25 0.60
CA SER A 96 12.76 20.47 -0.20
C SER A 96 14.21 20.97 -0.14
N VAL A 97 14.47 22.15 0.44
CA VAL A 97 15.84 22.70 0.62
C VAL A 97 16.53 22.20 1.89
N GLN A 98 15.83 21.49 2.77
CA GLN A 98 16.47 20.80 3.89
C GLN A 98 16.93 19.39 3.46
N SER A 99 18.18 19.33 3.03
CA SER A 99 18.96 18.17 2.56
C SER A 99 18.55 17.64 1.19
N GLU A 100 19.47 17.66 0.22
CA GLU A 100 19.45 16.67 -0.86
C GLU A 100 19.18 15.32 -0.22
N PRO A 101 18.17 14.54 -0.67
CA PRO A 101 17.96 13.22 -0.12
C PRO A 101 19.24 12.43 -0.39
N GLU A 102 20.03 12.20 0.66
CA GLU A 102 21.07 11.18 0.58
C GLU A 102 20.37 9.94 0.04
N THR A 103 20.82 9.45 -1.11
CA THR A 103 20.30 8.21 -1.68
C THR A 103 20.38 7.16 -0.57
N PRO A 104 19.25 6.55 -0.18
CA PRO A 104 19.26 5.65 0.98
C PRO A 104 20.28 4.55 0.74
N ASN A 105 21.32 4.50 1.55
CA ASN A 105 22.32 3.44 1.44
C ASN A 105 21.73 2.16 2.04
N VAL A 106 21.36 1.24 1.18
CA VAL A 106 20.76 -0.06 1.53
C VAL A 106 21.50 -1.22 0.85
N GLU A 107 22.57 -0.90 0.10
CA GLU A 107 23.32 -1.88 -0.68
C GLU A 107 23.93 -2.97 0.22
N GLY A 108 23.66 -4.21 -0.12
CA GLY A 108 24.15 -5.38 0.61
C GLY A 108 23.39 -5.71 1.89
N MET A 109 22.36 -4.94 2.30
CA MET A 109 21.49 -5.31 3.43
C MET A 109 20.75 -6.62 3.16
N HIS A 110 20.67 -7.48 4.17
CA HIS A 110 19.89 -8.72 4.13
C HIS A 110 18.55 -8.48 4.83
N VAL A 111 17.46 -8.49 4.06
CA VAL A 111 16.12 -8.21 4.54
C VAL A 111 15.24 -9.45 4.42
N LEU A 112 14.65 -9.87 5.55
CA LEU A 112 13.60 -10.88 5.55
C LEU A 112 12.26 -10.18 5.24
N LEU A 113 11.73 -10.41 4.04
CA LEU A 113 10.45 -9.88 3.58
C LEU A 113 9.34 -10.91 3.79
N VAL A 114 8.31 -10.56 4.55
CA VAL A 114 7.20 -11.44 4.92
C VAL A 114 5.89 -10.88 4.40
N GLU A 115 5.28 -11.56 3.45
CA GLU A 115 4.04 -11.15 2.76
C GLU A 115 3.34 -12.41 2.23
N ASP A 116 2.04 -12.56 2.47
CA ASP A 116 1.27 -13.74 2.09
C ASP A 116 0.75 -13.67 0.64
N ASN A 117 0.59 -12.48 0.10
CA ASN A 117 0.19 -12.29 -1.29
C ASN A 117 1.41 -12.42 -2.22
N GLU A 118 1.40 -13.45 -3.06
CA GLU A 118 2.51 -13.81 -3.94
C GLU A 118 2.90 -12.66 -4.90
N LEU A 119 1.92 -11.93 -5.43
CA LEU A 119 2.17 -10.80 -6.32
C LEU A 119 2.82 -9.62 -5.58
N ASN A 120 2.32 -9.29 -4.38
CA ASN A 120 2.91 -8.23 -3.56
C ASN A 120 4.35 -8.58 -3.15
N LEU A 121 4.57 -9.85 -2.76
CA LEU A 121 5.88 -10.38 -2.40
C LEU A 121 6.88 -10.22 -3.55
N GLU A 122 6.52 -10.65 -4.76
CA GLU A 122 7.38 -10.56 -5.95
C GLU A 122 7.67 -9.11 -6.34
N ILE A 123 6.67 -8.22 -6.29
CA ILE A 123 6.86 -6.79 -6.61
C ILE A 123 7.80 -6.16 -5.59
N ALA A 124 7.55 -6.36 -4.29
CA ALA A 124 8.37 -5.77 -3.24
C ALA A 124 9.80 -6.32 -3.28
N ARG A 125 9.97 -7.65 -3.50
CA ARG A 125 11.27 -8.28 -3.68
C ARG A 125 12.04 -7.66 -4.83
N TYR A 126 11.42 -7.58 -6.01
CA TYR A 126 12.06 -7.01 -7.20
C TYR A 126 12.57 -5.58 -6.96
N LEU A 127 11.74 -4.72 -6.35
CA LEU A 127 12.09 -3.33 -6.10
C LEU A 127 13.20 -3.17 -5.04
N LEU A 128 13.22 -4.04 -4.02
CA LEU A 128 14.29 -4.06 -3.02
C LEU A 128 15.60 -4.56 -3.60
N GLU A 129 15.57 -5.64 -4.40
CA GLU A 129 16.74 -6.20 -5.07
C GLU A 129 17.33 -5.21 -6.11
N GLU A 130 16.48 -4.44 -6.82
CA GLU A 130 16.91 -3.38 -7.72
C GLU A 130 17.66 -2.25 -6.98
N ALA A 131 17.32 -2.02 -5.70
CA ALA A 131 18.03 -1.07 -4.83
C ALA A 131 19.30 -1.67 -4.16
N GLY A 132 19.69 -2.90 -4.48
CA GLY A 132 20.88 -3.57 -3.96
C GLY A 132 20.67 -4.34 -2.64
N VAL A 133 19.42 -4.50 -2.19
CA VAL A 133 19.07 -5.28 -1.00
C VAL A 133 19.04 -6.77 -1.33
N GLN A 134 19.58 -7.63 -0.45
CA GLN A 134 19.44 -9.07 -0.55
C GLN A 134 18.18 -9.51 0.20
N VAL A 135 17.20 -10.08 -0.53
CA VAL A 135 15.88 -10.40 0.02
C VAL A 135 15.73 -11.90 0.29
N ILE A 136 15.38 -12.23 1.53
CA ILE A 136 14.91 -13.56 1.94
C ILE A 136 13.39 -13.45 2.07
N ALA A 137 12.64 -14.32 1.39
CA ALA A 137 11.19 -14.26 1.36
C ALA A 137 10.54 -15.29 2.28
N ALA A 138 9.44 -14.91 2.95
CA ALA A 138 8.57 -15.79 3.70
C ALA A 138 7.10 -15.44 3.40
N LYS A 139 6.22 -16.45 3.37
CA LYS A 139 4.80 -16.30 3.00
C LYS A 139 3.85 -16.17 4.20
N ASN A 140 4.36 -16.29 5.41
CA ASN A 140 3.60 -16.16 6.66
C ASN A 140 4.55 -16.02 7.86
N GLY A 141 3.99 -15.66 9.02
CA GLY A 141 4.77 -15.45 10.24
C GLY A 141 5.49 -16.71 10.75
N GLN A 142 4.97 -17.91 10.50
CA GLN A 142 5.62 -19.15 10.92
C GLN A 142 6.87 -19.45 10.10
N GLU A 143 6.82 -19.23 8.79
CA GLU A 143 7.99 -19.34 7.93
C GLU A 143 9.05 -18.31 8.31
N ALA A 144 8.63 -17.05 8.54
CA ALA A 144 9.53 -16.00 8.99
C ALA A 144 10.27 -16.35 10.29
N LEU A 145 9.55 -16.87 11.29
CA LEU A 145 10.14 -17.35 12.55
C LEU A 145 11.15 -18.45 12.30
N ASN A 146 10.78 -19.47 11.53
CA ASN A 146 11.65 -20.62 11.25
C ASN A 146 12.95 -20.19 10.51
N ILE A 147 12.82 -19.30 9.51
CA ILE A 147 13.96 -18.76 8.77
C ILE A 147 14.86 -17.98 9.72
N PHE A 148 14.28 -17.11 10.55
CA PHE A 148 15.05 -16.29 11.49
C PHE A 148 15.76 -17.12 12.56
N GLU A 149 15.11 -18.13 13.13
CA GLU A 149 15.73 -19.02 14.13
C GLU A 149 16.88 -19.87 13.57
N GLN A 150 16.82 -20.19 12.28
CA GLN A 150 17.85 -21.01 11.60
C GLN A 150 18.95 -20.15 10.97
N SER A 151 18.76 -18.83 10.88
CA SER A 151 19.76 -17.93 10.31
C SER A 151 20.97 -17.75 11.22
N GLY A 152 22.12 -17.41 10.63
CA GLY A 152 23.29 -16.97 11.38
C GLY A 152 23.09 -15.59 12.00
N GLU A 153 23.92 -15.25 12.97
CA GLU A 153 23.77 -14.02 13.77
C GLU A 153 23.78 -12.72 12.93
N GLN A 154 24.38 -12.74 11.74
CA GLN A 154 24.50 -11.57 10.85
C GLN A 154 23.82 -11.78 9.48
N GLU A 155 23.04 -12.84 9.31
CA GLU A 155 22.40 -13.16 8.02
C GLU A 155 21.12 -12.38 7.75
N ILE A 156 20.51 -11.77 8.76
CA ILE A 156 19.30 -10.94 8.61
C ILE A 156 19.51 -9.63 9.36
N ASP A 157 19.59 -8.54 8.63
CA ASP A 157 19.75 -7.21 9.19
C ASP A 157 18.44 -6.64 9.70
N LEU A 158 17.34 -6.90 9.00
CA LEU A 158 16.03 -6.32 9.24
C LEU A 158 14.92 -7.25 8.73
N ILE A 159 13.73 -7.16 9.33
CA ILE A 159 12.52 -7.87 8.92
C ILE A 159 11.46 -6.85 8.51
N LEU A 160 10.96 -6.97 7.28
CA LEU A 160 9.74 -6.32 6.80
C LEU A 160 8.58 -7.30 6.97
N MET A 161 7.63 -6.99 7.86
CA MET A 161 6.61 -7.93 8.32
C MET A 161 5.21 -7.42 8.03
N ASP A 162 4.48 -8.09 7.14
CA ASP A 162 3.04 -7.87 7.04
C ASP A 162 2.35 -8.26 8.35
N ILE A 163 1.38 -7.47 8.77
CA ILE A 163 0.61 -7.74 9.99
C ILE A 163 -0.45 -8.81 9.73
N MET A 164 -1.16 -8.73 8.60
CA MET A 164 -2.33 -9.54 8.31
C MET A 164 -2.01 -10.72 7.39
N MET A 165 -1.66 -11.86 7.99
CA MET A 165 -1.30 -13.07 7.23
C MET A 165 -1.99 -14.32 7.82
N PRO A 166 -2.24 -15.36 7.00
CA PRO A 166 -2.73 -16.66 7.46
C PRO A 166 -1.66 -17.42 8.23
N VAL A 167 -2.06 -18.50 8.91
CA VAL A 167 -1.23 -19.42 9.69
C VAL A 167 -0.69 -18.76 10.97
N MET A 168 0.11 -17.72 10.85
CA MET A 168 0.60 -16.89 11.95
C MET A 168 0.68 -15.43 11.45
N ASP A 169 -0.01 -14.55 12.14
CA ASP A 169 0.02 -13.13 11.86
C ASP A 169 1.36 -12.48 12.25
N GLY A 170 1.61 -11.26 11.73
CA GLY A 170 2.89 -10.58 11.97
C GLY A 170 3.09 -10.14 13.42
N LEU A 171 2.02 -9.87 14.17
CA LEU A 171 2.13 -9.51 15.60
C LEU A 171 2.58 -10.69 16.44
N GLU A 172 1.98 -11.85 16.20
CA GLU A 172 2.37 -13.10 16.89
C GLU A 172 3.78 -13.54 16.49
N ALA A 173 4.11 -13.48 15.19
CA ALA A 173 5.46 -13.76 14.71
C ALA A 173 6.50 -12.88 15.41
N THR A 174 6.21 -11.57 15.51
CA THR A 174 7.09 -10.62 16.20
C THR A 174 7.29 -10.99 17.68
N ARG A 175 6.22 -11.30 18.43
CA ARG A 175 6.35 -11.70 19.83
C ARG A 175 7.23 -12.93 19.99
N ARG A 176 7.08 -13.92 19.10
CA ARG A 176 7.90 -15.15 19.12
C ARG A 176 9.35 -14.87 18.76
N ILE A 177 9.59 -14.06 17.73
CA ILE A 177 10.95 -13.63 17.37
C ILE A 177 11.61 -12.92 18.56
N ARG A 178 10.88 -12.03 19.26
CA ARG A 178 11.42 -11.31 20.43
C ARG A 178 11.80 -12.21 21.60
N THR A 179 11.21 -13.39 21.69
CA THR A 179 11.42 -14.35 22.80
C THR A 179 12.15 -15.63 22.36
N CYS A 180 12.51 -15.79 21.08
CA CYS A 180 13.23 -16.96 20.59
C CYS A 180 14.69 -16.99 21.10
N THR A 181 15.35 -18.12 20.91
CA THR A 181 16.74 -18.34 21.37
C THR A 181 17.80 -17.70 20.47
N HIS A 182 17.43 -17.14 19.34
CA HIS A 182 18.36 -16.48 18.43
C HIS A 182 18.99 -15.25 19.10
N PRO A 183 20.33 -15.04 19.03
CA PRO A 183 21.01 -13.95 19.74
C PRO A 183 20.47 -12.56 19.42
N ARG A 184 19.99 -12.35 18.20
CA ARG A 184 19.39 -11.08 17.76
C ARG A 184 17.86 -11.02 17.91
N GLY A 185 17.20 -12.02 18.45
CA GLY A 185 15.74 -12.06 18.58
C GLY A 185 15.17 -10.82 19.26
N ALA A 186 15.79 -10.38 20.35
CA ALA A 186 15.39 -9.19 21.09
C ALA A 186 15.70 -7.86 20.36
N THR A 187 16.64 -7.83 19.42
CA THR A 187 17.22 -6.59 18.87
C THR A 187 17.09 -6.41 17.37
N VAL A 188 16.79 -7.47 16.60
CA VAL A 188 16.61 -7.35 15.15
C VAL A 188 15.51 -6.32 14.85
N PRO A 189 15.74 -5.33 13.97
CA PRO A 189 14.71 -4.39 13.59
C PRO A 189 13.56 -5.11 12.88
N ILE A 190 12.32 -4.86 13.31
CA ILE A 190 11.11 -5.37 12.68
C ILE A 190 10.23 -4.19 12.32
N ILE A 191 9.97 -4.01 11.03
CA ILE A 191 9.13 -2.95 10.50
C ILE A 191 7.80 -3.57 10.08
N ALA A 192 6.72 -3.08 10.69
CA ALA A 192 5.37 -3.49 10.33
C ALA A 192 4.98 -2.94 8.96
N ILE A 193 4.26 -3.75 8.20
CA ILE A 193 3.62 -3.35 6.95
C ILE A 193 2.13 -3.66 7.09
N SER A 194 1.24 -2.69 6.83
CA SER A 194 -0.19 -2.96 6.91
C SER A 194 -1.00 -2.10 5.96
N ALA A 195 -2.21 -2.56 5.61
CA ALA A 195 -3.17 -1.79 4.82
C ALA A 195 -3.72 -0.56 5.56
N ASN A 196 -3.65 -0.54 6.90
CA ASN A 196 -4.21 0.51 7.74
C ASN A 196 -3.13 1.14 8.61
N ALA A 197 -3.06 2.47 8.59
CA ALA A 197 -2.18 3.26 9.46
C ALA A 197 -2.96 3.93 10.62
N PHE A 198 -4.01 3.26 11.14
CA PHE A 198 -4.73 3.79 12.30
C PHE A 198 -3.87 3.73 13.57
N ALA A 199 -4.06 4.72 14.45
CA ALA A 199 -3.29 4.83 15.69
C ALA A 199 -3.32 3.56 16.55
N ASP A 200 -4.45 2.85 16.57
CA ASP A 200 -4.62 1.58 17.30
C ASP A 200 -3.75 0.46 16.73
N ASP A 201 -3.60 0.37 15.40
CA ASP A 201 -2.80 -0.68 14.76
C ASP A 201 -1.29 -0.41 14.92
N ILE A 202 -0.89 0.86 14.85
CA ILE A 202 0.47 1.29 15.19
C ILE A 202 0.80 0.95 16.65
N GLN A 203 -0.13 1.18 17.58
CA GLN A 203 0.08 0.87 18.99
C GLN A 203 0.18 -0.65 19.23
N LYS A 204 -0.63 -1.46 18.56
CA LYS A 204 -0.54 -2.93 18.62
C LYS A 204 0.81 -3.45 18.10
N ALA A 205 1.29 -2.90 16.98
CA ALA A 205 2.60 -3.24 16.41
C ALA A 205 3.73 -2.91 17.40
N LYS A 206 3.72 -1.72 18.00
CA LYS A 206 4.68 -1.33 19.05
C LYS A 206 4.63 -2.24 20.27
N ASN A 207 3.43 -2.58 20.74
CA ASN A 207 3.24 -3.49 21.88
C ASN A 207 3.71 -4.92 21.60
N ALA A 208 3.67 -5.35 20.34
CA ALA A 208 4.24 -6.63 19.93
C ALA A 208 5.78 -6.62 19.86
N GLY A 209 6.41 -5.43 19.88
CA GLY A 209 7.87 -5.26 19.81
C GLY A 209 8.38 -4.87 18.42
N MET A 210 7.51 -4.39 17.50
CA MET A 210 7.94 -3.82 16.22
C MET A 210 8.54 -2.44 16.41
N ASN A 211 9.51 -2.08 15.57
CA ASN A 211 10.27 -0.84 15.67
C ASN A 211 9.59 0.33 14.95
N GLU A 212 9.05 0.07 13.76
CA GLU A 212 8.40 1.06 12.92
C GLU A 212 7.20 0.48 12.19
N HIS A 213 6.44 1.36 11.52
CA HIS A 213 5.24 1.00 10.77
C HIS A 213 5.21 1.71 9.42
N LEU A 214 4.92 0.97 8.36
CA LEU A 214 4.73 1.44 7.00
C LEU A 214 3.33 1.06 6.50
N ALA A 215 2.65 2.00 5.85
CA ALA A 215 1.34 1.77 5.25
C ALA A 215 1.48 1.22 3.82
N LYS A 216 0.60 0.28 3.44
CA LYS A 216 0.35 -0.10 2.04
C LYS A 216 -0.59 0.94 1.40
N PRO A 217 -0.47 1.29 0.09
CA PRO A 217 0.49 0.75 -0.86
C PRO A 217 1.91 1.26 -0.61
N PHE A 218 2.91 0.44 -0.98
CA PHE A 218 4.31 0.79 -0.78
C PHE A 218 4.75 1.99 -1.61
N GLU A 219 5.15 3.04 -0.95
CA GLU A 219 6.04 4.03 -1.54
C GLU A 219 7.48 3.54 -1.34
N MET A 220 8.09 2.96 -2.37
CA MET A 220 9.40 2.31 -2.27
C MET A 220 10.47 3.26 -1.71
N GLU A 221 10.45 4.52 -2.10
CA GLU A 221 11.35 5.53 -1.56
C GLU A 221 11.25 5.63 -0.03
N LYS A 222 10.04 5.60 0.51
CA LYS A 222 9.80 5.62 1.96
C LYS A 222 10.28 4.34 2.64
N VAL A 223 10.10 3.19 2.00
CA VAL A 223 10.64 1.91 2.49
C VAL A 223 12.15 1.98 2.56
N LEU A 224 12.83 2.35 1.45
CA LEU A 224 14.29 2.44 1.38
C LEU A 224 14.86 3.42 2.40
N ARG A 225 14.24 4.61 2.56
CA ARG A 225 14.63 5.57 3.61
C ARG A 225 14.44 5.01 5.02
N THR A 226 13.41 4.19 5.24
CA THR A 226 13.15 3.61 6.55
C THR A 226 14.17 2.53 6.88
N ILE A 227 14.44 1.59 5.95
CA ILE A 227 15.39 0.50 6.18
C ILE A 227 16.84 1.00 6.24
N SER A 228 17.22 2.05 5.48
CA SER A 228 18.57 2.61 5.49
C SER A 228 19.00 3.13 6.88
N ARG A 229 18.06 3.54 7.73
CA ARG A 229 18.35 3.94 9.12
C ARG A 229 18.86 2.79 9.99
N TYR A 230 18.64 1.57 9.56
CA TYR A 230 19.07 0.34 10.24
C TYR A 230 20.30 -0.31 9.57
N HIS A 231 20.76 0.28 8.46
CA HIS A 231 21.99 -0.18 7.80
C HIS A 231 23.20 0.14 8.69
N LYS A 232 23.89 -0.90 9.11
CA LYS A 232 25.15 -0.76 9.85
C LYS A 232 26.28 -0.70 8.82
N VAL A 233 26.86 0.46 8.64
CA VAL A 233 28.11 0.64 7.87
C VAL A 233 29.28 0.02 8.65
#